data_47eebb1d2aae6cecc0e669027828a8b4
#
_entry.id   47eebb1d2aae6cecc0e669027828a8b4
#
_cell.length_a   1.000
_cell.length_b   1.000
_cell.length_c   1.000
_cell.angle_alpha   90.00
_cell.angle_beta   90.00
_cell.angle_gamma   90.00
#
_symmetry.space_group_name_H-M   'P 1'
#
loop_
_entity.id
_entity.type
_entity.pdbx_description
1 polymer ?
#
loop_
_entity_poly.entity_id
_entity_poly.type
_entity_poly.pdbx_seq_one_letter_code
_entity_poly.pdbx_strand_id
1 'polypeptide(L)'
;MQEQIIVNDNSPNPPEINPDLLTVYGAMWCPDCRRSKQFLGEQRVQYNWVDLEAYPAAMETVRELQHGSQSIPTLRFPDGSVLVEPSNAELAAKLGINTRAQCPFYDVIMVGGGPAGLTAALYLARDGYSALVVDKAAPGGQAGTTEQIDNYPGFVDGISGDQFAKNVVAQAKRFGVEMLGATNIAAIGIEGEYRTIRTTSGDEYSAHVLLLATGSNYRRLGLSNEGDYTGAGVHYCATCDGPFYKGKQVAVVGGGNSATEESIFLLRFVDKVTILVRGDRFTASKLAIDKVNRLVEEGRMAVRFNSEVAGLQGSKHLERIVIRDRETGTETTEDFPALFVYIGLDPNTAYLRAPLEANQQAGQDQQSDTVMLTAEGFIATDSQLRTNIPGIFAAGDVRAASTKQVASAVGEGATAALMIREYLNEQG
;
A
#
# COMPACT_ATOMS: atom_id res chain seq x y z
N MET A 1 46.36 0.57 -47.18
CA MET A 1 44.93 0.21 -47.06
C MET A 1 44.66 0.01 -45.57
N GLN A 2 44.07 1.03 -44.92
CA GLN A 2 43.62 0.95 -43.54
C GLN A 2 42.22 0.38 -43.55
N GLU A 3 42.03 -0.80 -42.98
CA GLU A 3 40.68 -1.35 -42.75
C GLU A 3 39.97 -0.50 -41.73
N GLN A 4 38.92 0.18 -42.16
CA GLN A 4 37.94 0.79 -41.25
C GLN A 4 37.14 -0.35 -40.61
N ILE A 5 37.34 -0.57 -39.30
CA ILE A 5 36.45 -1.39 -38.49
C ILE A 5 35.14 -0.59 -38.34
N ILE A 6 34.14 -1.00 -39.08
CA ILE A 6 32.76 -0.53 -38.88
C ILE A 6 32.28 -1.24 -37.58
N VAL A 7 32.30 -0.55 -36.46
CA VAL A 7 31.60 -0.97 -35.27
C VAL A 7 30.12 -0.77 -35.56
N ASN A 8 29.41 -1.84 -35.84
CA ASN A 8 27.94 -1.85 -35.84
C ASN A 8 27.47 -1.63 -34.40
N ASP A 9 27.22 -0.38 -34.05
CA ASP A 9 26.61 -0.01 -32.78
C ASP A 9 25.12 -0.31 -32.86
N ASN A 10 24.75 -1.55 -32.54
CA ASN A 10 23.37 -2.02 -32.41
C ASN A 10 22.87 -1.83 -30.97
N SER A 11 23.45 -0.92 -30.20
CA SER A 11 22.96 -0.58 -28.88
C SER A 11 21.57 0.06 -29.02
N PRO A 12 20.54 -0.40 -28.28
CA PRO A 12 19.24 0.25 -28.31
C PRO A 12 19.39 1.71 -27.86
N ASN A 13 18.69 2.61 -28.52
CA ASN A 13 18.65 4.01 -28.09
C ASN A 13 18.20 4.09 -26.62
N PRO A 14 18.79 4.96 -25.79
CA PRO A 14 18.36 5.15 -24.42
C PRO A 14 16.86 5.52 -24.41
N PRO A 15 16.14 5.16 -23.34
CA PRO A 15 14.72 5.49 -23.21
C PRO A 15 14.54 7.01 -23.34
N GLU A 16 13.43 7.44 -23.88
CA GLU A 16 13.06 8.85 -23.94
C GLU A 16 12.98 9.40 -22.51
N ILE A 17 13.86 10.36 -22.19
CA ILE A 17 13.95 10.96 -20.85
C ILE A 17 13.05 12.18 -20.81
N ASN A 18 12.05 12.18 -19.93
CA ASN A 18 11.28 13.37 -19.61
C ASN A 18 12.17 14.31 -18.77
N PRO A 19 12.53 15.51 -19.27
CA PRO A 19 13.44 16.43 -18.56
C PRO A 19 12.85 17.01 -17.28
N ASP A 20 11.53 16.98 -17.11
CA ASP A 20 10.82 17.49 -15.94
C ASP A 20 10.80 16.47 -14.78
N LEU A 21 11.27 15.25 -15.02
CA LEU A 21 11.34 14.20 -14.02
C LEU A 21 12.80 13.95 -13.55
N LEU A 22 12.93 13.52 -12.31
CA LEU A 22 14.15 12.94 -11.78
C LEU A 22 14.60 11.77 -12.67
N THR A 23 15.89 11.68 -12.99
CA THR A 23 16.48 10.55 -13.72
C THR A 23 17.40 9.77 -12.80
N VAL A 24 17.18 8.45 -12.74
CA VAL A 24 17.97 7.50 -11.95
C VAL A 24 18.78 6.62 -12.90
N TYR A 25 20.09 6.73 -12.86
CA TYR A 25 21.03 5.86 -13.55
C TYR A 25 21.49 4.75 -12.61
N GLY A 26 21.33 3.49 -13.02
CA GLY A 26 21.68 2.38 -12.15
C GLY A 26 21.60 1.01 -12.82
N ALA A 27 21.69 -0.06 -12.03
CA ALA A 27 21.56 -1.43 -12.50
C ALA A 27 20.66 -2.25 -11.56
N MET A 28 19.96 -3.26 -12.10
CA MET A 28 18.99 -4.05 -11.33
C MET A 28 19.63 -4.90 -10.22
N TRP A 29 20.89 -5.31 -10.38
CA TRP A 29 21.63 -6.08 -9.37
C TRP A 29 22.13 -5.23 -8.19
N CYS A 30 22.28 -3.90 -8.36
CA CYS A 30 22.82 -2.99 -7.37
C CYS A 30 21.85 -2.82 -6.16
N PRO A 31 22.25 -3.14 -4.91
CA PRO A 31 21.39 -3.02 -3.74
C PRO A 31 20.94 -1.58 -3.47
N ASP A 32 21.82 -0.59 -3.62
CA ASP A 32 21.52 0.82 -3.40
C ASP A 32 20.59 1.39 -4.47
N CYS A 33 20.70 0.89 -5.71
CA CYS A 33 19.76 1.22 -6.77
C CYS A 33 18.35 0.71 -6.42
N ARG A 34 18.24 -0.55 -5.95
CA ARG A 34 16.96 -1.12 -5.52
C ARG A 34 16.37 -0.35 -4.35
N ARG A 35 17.18 -0.02 -3.33
CA ARG A 35 16.75 0.80 -2.19
C ARG A 35 16.19 2.16 -2.65
N SER A 36 16.92 2.87 -3.52
CA SER A 36 16.50 4.17 -4.03
C SER A 36 15.22 4.08 -4.85
N LYS A 37 15.09 3.08 -5.73
CA LYS A 37 13.86 2.81 -6.49
C LYS A 37 12.67 2.52 -5.57
N GLN A 38 12.87 1.68 -4.54
CA GLN A 38 11.85 1.37 -3.56
C GLN A 38 11.40 2.64 -2.83
N PHE A 39 12.34 3.45 -2.34
CA PHE A 39 12.04 4.71 -1.66
C PHE A 39 11.23 5.65 -2.55
N LEU A 40 11.66 5.87 -3.80
CA LEU A 40 10.95 6.73 -4.75
C LEU A 40 9.54 6.21 -5.03
N GLY A 41 9.37 4.91 -5.19
CA GLY A 41 8.08 4.26 -5.36
C GLY A 41 7.16 4.43 -4.14
N GLU A 42 7.66 4.18 -2.92
CA GLU A 42 6.93 4.39 -1.67
C GLU A 42 6.50 5.84 -1.48
N GLN A 43 7.33 6.80 -1.92
CA GLN A 43 7.03 8.22 -1.87
C GLN A 43 6.27 8.72 -3.12
N ARG A 44 5.87 7.84 -4.03
CA ARG A 44 5.14 8.14 -5.29
C ARG A 44 5.81 9.22 -6.13
N VAL A 45 7.15 9.25 -6.12
CA VAL A 45 7.95 10.14 -6.96
C VAL A 45 8.10 9.50 -8.33
N GLN A 46 7.62 10.18 -9.36
CA GLN A 46 7.84 9.76 -10.74
C GLN A 46 9.29 10.03 -11.16
N TYR A 47 9.90 9.09 -11.88
CA TYR A 47 11.28 9.22 -12.35
C TYR A 47 11.51 8.47 -13.66
N ASN A 48 12.54 8.90 -14.40
CA ASN A 48 13.08 8.15 -15.51
C ASN A 48 14.07 7.11 -14.97
N TRP A 49 13.98 5.86 -15.39
CA TRP A 49 14.97 4.82 -15.09
C TRP A 49 15.85 4.57 -16.31
N VAL A 50 17.16 4.68 -16.14
CA VAL A 50 18.16 4.35 -17.14
C VAL A 50 18.96 3.18 -16.65
N ASP A 51 18.71 2.01 -17.22
CA ASP A 51 19.43 0.78 -16.91
C ASP A 51 20.77 0.77 -17.65
N LEU A 52 21.86 0.84 -16.92
CA LEU A 52 23.21 0.91 -17.47
C LEU A 52 23.70 -0.41 -18.07
N GLU A 53 23.03 -1.54 -17.78
CA GLU A 53 23.29 -2.80 -18.46
C GLU A 53 22.62 -2.84 -19.84
N ALA A 54 21.38 -2.32 -19.92
CA ALA A 54 20.67 -2.21 -21.19
C ALA A 54 21.21 -1.09 -22.09
N TYR A 55 21.71 0.00 -21.46
CA TYR A 55 22.22 1.20 -22.15
C TYR A 55 23.64 1.58 -21.67
N PRO A 56 24.68 0.80 -22.02
CA PRO A 56 26.04 1.02 -21.54
C PRO A 56 26.62 2.41 -21.91
N ALA A 57 26.19 2.98 -23.03
CA ALA A 57 26.58 4.34 -23.47
C ALA A 57 26.18 5.43 -22.44
N ALA A 58 25.12 5.22 -21.67
CA ALA A 58 24.69 6.16 -20.63
C ALA A 58 25.67 6.27 -19.44
N MET A 59 26.63 5.35 -19.33
CA MET A 59 27.71 5.43 -18.36
C MET A 59 28.60 6.67 -18.57
N GLU A 60 28.70 7.17 -19.81
CA GLU A 60 29.45 8.41 -20.06
C GLU A 60 28.78 9.61 -19.40
N THR A 61 27.45 9.70 -19.50
CA THR A 61 26.66 10.70 -18.76
C THR A 61 26.88 10.60 -17.24
N VAL A 62 26.95 9.38 -16.69
CA VAL A 62 27.24 9.18 -15.26
C VAL A 62 28.63 9.72 -14.91
N ARG A 63 29.65 9.46 -15.74
CA ARG A 63 31.00 10.00 -15.56
C ARG A 63 31.05 11.53 -15.59
N GLU A 64 30.34 12.12 -16.56
CA GLU A 64 30.26 13.59 -16.67
C GLU A 64 29.60 14.18 -15.42
N LEU A 65 28.47 13.61 -14.96
CA LEU A 65 27.77 14.08 -13.76
C LEU A 65 28.58 13.95 -12.48
N GLN A 66 29.52 13.00 -12.41
CA GLN A 66 30.34 12.72 -11.23
C GLN A 66 31.82 13.15 -11.39
N HIS A 67 32.15 13.95 -12.41
CA HIS A 67 33.51 14.41 -12.67
C HIS A 67 34.55 13.27 -12.80
N GLY A 68 34.15 12.18 -13.44
CA GLY A 68 34.98 11.02 -13.74
C GLY A 68 34.73 9.75 -12.92
N SER A 69 33.92 9.82 -11.85
CA SER A 69 33.48 8.65 -11.07
C SER A 69 32.32 7.91 -11.78
N GLN A 70 32.03 6.66 -11.33
CA GLN A 70 31.02 5.77 -11.93
C GLN A 70 30.12 5.09 -10.89
N SER A 71 29.96 5.72 -9.72
CA SER A 71 29.13 5.16 -8.66
C SER A 71 27.63 5.14 -9.05
N ILE A 72 26.91 4.12 -8.60
CA ILE A 72 25.47 3.96 -8.83
C ILE A 72 24.73 3.58 -7.55
N PRO A 73 23.48 4.06 -7.37
CA PRO A 73 22.72 4.92 -8.26
C PRO A 73 23.22 6.36 -8.33
N THR A 74 23.16 6.95 -9.54
CA THR A 74 23.32 8.39 -9.74
C THR A 74 21.97 8.99 -10.07
N LEU A 75 21.54 9.97 -9.31
CA LEU A 75 20.25 10.62 -9.45
C LEU A 75 20.45 12.08 -9.92
N ARG A 76 19.94 12.40 -11.10
CA ARG A 76 19.91 13.76 -11.63
C ARG A 76 18.54 14.37 -11.48
N PHE A 77 18.44 15.47 -10.78
CA PHE A 77 17.19 16.21 -10.58
C PHE A 77 16.93 17.22 -11.70
N PRO A 78 15.66 17.65 -11.92
CA PRO A 78 15.32 18.65 -12.92
C PRO A 78 16.02 20.01 -12.72
N ASP A 79 16.36 20.36 -11.48
CA ASP A 79 17.13 21.57 -11.14
C ASP A 79 18.63 21.46 -11.46
N GLY A 80 19.06 20.35 -12.06
CA GLY A 80 20.44 20.07 -12.43
C GLY A 80 21.30 19.51 -11.31
N SER A 81 20.82 19.45 -10.07
CA SER A 81 21.57 18.85 -8.97
C SER A 81 21.69 17.33 -9.10
N VAL A 82 22.73 16.77 -8.52
CA VAL A 82 23.05 15.34 -8.59
C VAL A 82 23.25 14.79 -7.18
N LEU A 83 22.69 13.62 -6.92
CA LEU A 83 23.01 12.79 -5.75
C LEU A 83 23.60 11.47 -6.22
N VAL A 84 24.66 11.02 -5.54
CA VAL A 84 25.38 9.78 -5.82
C VAL A 84 25.23 8.86 -4.60
N GLU A 85 24.75 7.64 -4.82
CA GLU A 85 24.49 6.65 -3.77
C GLU A 85 23.75 7.20 -2.53
N PRO A 86 22.69 8.06 -2.72
CA PRO A 86 22.09 8.73 -1.59
C PRO A 86 21.41 7.76 -0.63
N SER A 87 21.49 8.06 0.65
CA SER A 87 20.65 7.45 1.69
C SER A 87 19.18 7.88 1.50
N ASN A 88 18.25 7.15 2.13
CA ASN A 88 16.84 7.55 2.13
C ASN A 88 16.60 8.91 2.80
N ALA A 89 17.43 9.27 3.80
CA ALA A 89 17.37 10.57 4.46
C ALA A 89 17.77 11.72 3.53
N GLU A 90 18.81 11.55 2.74
CA GLU A 90 19.23 12.54 1.73
C GLU A 90 18.21 12.69 0.62
N LEU A 91 17.62 11.56 0.19
CA LEU A 91 16.50 11.59 -0.78
C LEU A 91 15.29 12.32 -0.21
N ALA A 92 14.90 12.04 1.03
CA ALA A 92 13.78 12.71 1.69
C ALA A 92 14.03 14.24 1.78
N ALA A 93 15.23 14.64 2.23
CA ALA A 93 15.62 16.05 2.33
C ALA A 93 15.57 16.74 0.96
N LYS A 94 16.11 16.11 -0.08
CA LYS A 94 16.14 16.67 -1.44
C LYS A 94 14.74 16.81 -2.04
N LEU A 95 13.84 15.88 -1.72
CA LEU A 95 12.44 15.87 -2.18
C LEU A 95 11.52 16.75 -1.31
N GLY A 96 12.05 17.41 -0.27
CA GLY A 96 11.25 18.23 0.64
C GLY A 96 10.27 17.44 1.51
N ILE A 97 10.57 16.16 1.78
CA ILE A 97 9.74 15.31 2.63
C ILE A 97 10.15 15.57 4.10
N ASN A 98 9.19 16.02 4.91
CA ASN A 98 9.40 16.16 6.34
C ASN A 98 9.49 14.78 7.00
N THR A 99 10.61 14.49 7.64
CA THR A 99 10.84 13.26 8.40
C THR A 99 10.91 13.49 9.90
N ARG A 100 10.84 14.75 10.35
CA ARG A 100 10.92 15.15 11.76
C ARG A 100 9.89 16.23 12.06
N ALA A 101 9.15 16.04 13.16
CA ALA A 101 8.10 16.97 13.57
C ALA A 101 8.68 18.24 14.24
N GLN A 102 7.92 19.34 14.15
CA GLN A 102 8.30 20.64 14.71
C GLN A 102 8.17 20.66 16.24
N CYS A 103 7.24 19.88 16.78
CA CYS A 103 6.96 19.80 18.22
C CYS A 103 7.08 18.37 18.72
N PRO A 104 7.49 18.15 19.97
CA PRO A 104 7.53 16.81 20.57
C PRO A 104 6.15 16.33 21.07
N PHE A 105 5.15 17.23 21.17
CA PHE A 105 3.84 16.96 21.73
C PHE A 105 2.72 17.49 20.84
N TYR A 106 1.63 16.70 20.72
CA TYR A 106 0.40 17.01 19.98
C TYR A 106 -0.83 16.58 20.79
N ASP A 107 -2.00 17.13 20.46
CA ASP A 107 -3.24 16.62 21.04
C ASP A 107 -3.52 15.20 20.52
N VAL A 108 -3.30 14.98 19.21
CA VAL A 108 -3.53 13.67 18.57
C VAL A 108 -2.44 13.35 17.55
N ILE A 109 -1.94 12.10 17.59
CA ILE A 109 -1.06 11.56 16.57
C ILE A 109 -1.79 10.44 15.80
N MET A 110 -1.85 10.58 14.47
CA MET A 110 -2.34 9.56 13.56
C MET A 110 -1.17 8.73 13.05
N VAL A 111 -1.15 7.43 13.33
CA VAL A 111 -0.20 6.46 12.78
C VAL A 111 -0.80 5.87 11.51
N GLY A 112 -0.37 6.37 10.37
CA GLY A 112 -0.88 6.07 9.04
C GLY A 112 -1.62 7.24 8.40
N GLY A 113 -1.11 7.69 7.26
CA GLY A 113 -1.63 8.79 6.44
C GLY A 113 -2.54 8.33 5.30
N GLY A 114 -3.27 7.21 5.48
CA GLY A 114 -4.32 6.77 4.56
C GLY A 114 -5.60 7.59 4.70
N PRO A 115 -6.68 7.27 3.92
CA PRO A 115 -7.94 8.01 3.96
C PRO A 115 -8.53 8.18 5.36
N ALA A 116 -8.45 7.15 6.22
CA ALA A 116 -8.95 7.21 7.59
C ALA A 116 -8.15 8.20 8.47
N GLY A 117 -6.81 8.06 8.49
CA GLY A 117 -5.95 8.92 9.30
C GLY A 117 -5.99 10.39 8.85
N LEU A 118 -5.94 10.64 7.54
CA LEU A 118 -6.04 12.00 6.98
C LEU A 118 -7.40 12.65 7.27
N THR A 119 -8.49 11.89 7.18
CA THR A 119 -9.83 12.41 7.49
C THR A 119 -9.94 12.75 8.97
N ALA A 120 -9.47 11.87 9.86
CA ALA A 120 -9.48 12.16 11.30
C ALA A 120 -8.64 13.40 11.62
N ALA A 121 -7.43 13.50 11.06
CA ALA A 121 -6.57 14.66 11.25
C ALA A 121 -7.23 15.97 10.78
N LEU A 122 -7.87 15.94 9.60
CA LEU A 122 -8.62 17.06 9.06
C LEU A 122 -9.72 17.54 10.02
N TYR A 123 -10.54 16.61 10.53
CA TYR A 123 -11.65 16.94 11.42
C TYR A 123 -11.16 17.53 12.73
N LEU A 124 -10.17 16.91 13.37
CA LEU A 124 -9.61 17.35 14.62
C LEU A 124 -8.88 18.71 14.49
N ALA A 125 -8.07 18.88 13.47
CA ALA A 125 -7.39 20.16 13.23
C ALA A 125 -8.38 21.30 12.93
N ARG A 126 -9.49 21.03 12.22
CA ARG A 126 -10.56 22.00 12.02
C ARG A 126 -11.24 22.39 13.33
N ASP A 127 -11.33 21.45 14.27
CA ASP A 127 -11.90 21.70 15.59
C ASP A 127 -10.88 22.36 16.57
N GLY A 128 -9.65 22.64 16.11
CA GLY A 128 -8.62 23.41 16.83
C GLY A 128 -7.57 22.57 17.56
N TYR A 129 -7.61 21.23 17.41
CA TYR A 129 -6.60 20.35 17.99
C TYR A 129 -5.33 20.30 17.16
N SER A 130 -4.17 20.25 17.80
CA SER A 130 -2.89 19.99 17.13
C SER A 130 -2.81 18.53 16.71
N ALA A 131 -2.55 18.30 15.42
CA ALA A 131 -2.60 16.97 14.81
C ALA A 131 -1.32 16.66 14.01
N LEU A 132 -0.70 15.52 14.32
CA LEU A 132 0.44 14.97 13.59
C LEU A 132 0.02 13.69 12.87
N VAL A 133 0.31 13.58 11.58
CA VAL A 133 0.19 12.34 10.80
C VAL A 133 1.58 11.80 10.52
N VAL A 134 1.82 10.52 10.82
CA VAL A 134 3.08 9.84 10.56
C VAL A 134 2.85 8.68 9.60
N ASP A 135 3.56 8.65 8.47
CA ASP A 135 3.46 7.55 7.50
C ASP A 135 4.85 7.14 6.98
N LYS A 136 5.02 5.85 6.73
CA LYS A 136 6.23 5.28 6.10
C LYS A 136 6.33 5.61 4.62
N ALA A 137 5.20 5.87 3.98
CA ALA A 137 5.07 6.16 2.56
C ALA A 137 4.49 7.57 2.34
N ALA A 138 4.24 7.93 1.09
CA ALA A 138 3.55 9.15 0.77
C ALA A 138 2.11 9.14 1.32
N PRO A 139 1.63 10.23 1.94
CA PRO A 139 0.28 10.32 2.46
C PRO A 139 -0.79 10.04 1.38
N GLY A 140 -1.89 9.38 1.76
CA GLY A 140 -2.96 8.92 0.86
C GLY A 140 -3.12 7.39 0.87
N GLY A 141 -2.13 6.65 1.43
CA GLY A 141 -2.17 5.20 1.59
C GLY A 141 -2.37 4.46 0.25
N GLN A 142 -2.97 3.28 0.31
CA GLN A 142 -3.26 2.47 -0.90
C GLN A 142 -4.23 3.14 -1.87
N ALA A 143 -5.17 3.95 -1.37
CA ALA A 143 -6.06 4.71 -2.25
C ALA A 143 -5.28 5.59 -3.23
N GLY A 144 -4.16 6.16 -2.80
CA GLY A 144 -3.29 7.00 -3.64
C GLY A 144 -2.53 6.25 -4.74
N THR A 145 -2.50 4.92 -4.73
CA THR A 145 -1.88 4.09 -5.78
C THR A 145 -2.90 3.47 -6.73
N THR A 146 -4.19 3.64 -6.45
CA THR A 146 -5.28 3.14 -7.30
C THR A 146 -5.39 4.00 -8.54
N GLU A 147 -5.47 3.39 -9.72
CA GLU A 147 -5.56 4.12 -10.99
C GLU A 147 -6.84 4.95 -11.06
N GLN A 148 -7.98 4.33 -10.76
CA GLN A 148 -9.30 4.95 -10.82
C GLN A 148 -10.16 4.53 -9.63
N ILE A 149 -10.80 5.48 -8.97
CA ILE A 149 -11.78 5.28 -7.90
C ILE A 149 -13.14 5.73 -8.44
N ASP A 150 -13.99 4.76 -8.81
CA ASP A 150 -15.31 5.04 -9.41
C ASP A 150 -16.45 4.98 -8.38
N ASN A 151 -16.17 4.42 -7.19
CA ASN A 151 -17.19 4.16 -6.17
C ASN A 151 -17.11 5.14 -4.97
N TYR A 152 -16.42 6.26 -5.10
CA TYR A 152 -16.42 7.29 -4.09
C TYR A 152 -17.46 8.38 -4.43
N PRO A 153 -18.47 8.61 -3.56
CA PRO A 153 -19.53 9.58 -3.85
C PRO A 153 -18.99 11.00 -4.04
N GLY A 154 -19.52 11.71 -5.04
CA GLY A 154 -19.15 13.10 -5.35
C GLY A 154 -18.26 13.27 -6.59
N PHE A 155 -17.80 12.17 -7.19
CA PHE A 155 -17.03 12.18 -8.44
C PHE A 155 -17.78 11.39 -9.51
N VAL A 156 -18.53 12.10 -10.35
CA VAL A 156 -19.44 11.49 -11.36
C VAL A 156 -18.68 10.62 -12.37
N ASP A 157 -17.49 11.10 -12.78
CA ASP A 157 -16.61 10.42 -13.75
C ASP A 157 -15.49 9.63 -13.05
N GLY A 158 -15.62 9.37 -11.74
CA GLY A 158 -14.54 8.83 -10.91
C GLY A 158 -13.42 9.84 -10.65
N ILE A 159 -12.39 9.40 -9.94
CA ILE A 159 -11.20 10.19 -9.65
C ILE A 159 -9.97 9.27 -9.58
N SER A 160 -8.81 9.70 -10.07
CA SER A 160 -7.60 8.92 -9.83
C SER A 160 -7.24 8.93 -8.35
N GLY A 161 -6.70 7.80 -7.85
CA GLY A 161 -6.28 7.69 -6.46
C GLY A 161 -5.25 8.73 -6.06
N ASP A 162 -4.32 9.07 -6.96
CA ASP A 162 -3.32 10.12 -6.74
C ASP A 162 -3.98 11.49 -6.55
N GLN A 163 -4.94 11.86 -7.39
CA GLN A 163 -5.65 13.13 -7.26
C GLN A 163 -6.51 13.17 -6.01
N PHE A 164 -7.19 12.06 -5.67
CA PHE A 164 -7.93 11.94 -4.43
C PHE A 164 -7.02 12.15 -3.21
N ALA A 165 -5.87 11.46 -3.16
CA ALA A 165 -4.90 11.59 -2.07
C ALA A 165 -4.37 13.04 -1.97
N LYS A 166 -3.97 13.66 -3.08
CA LYS A 166 -3.53 15.06 -3.13
C LYS A 166 -4.58 16.01 -2.58
N ASN A 167 -5.85 15.82 -2.93
CA ASN A 167 -6.95 16.66 -2.46
C ASN A 167 -7.13 16.55 -0.93
N VAL A 168 -7.14 15.34 -0.37
CA VAL A 168 -7.31 15.13 1.08
C VAL A 168 -6.10 15.66 1.86
N VAL A 169 -4.89 15.43 1.37
CA VAL A 169 -3.65 15.98 1.95
C VAL A 169 -3.66 17.49 1.96
N ALA A 170 -3.99 18.12 0.82
CA ALA A 170 -4.06 19.58 0.73
C ALA A 170 -5.13 20.16 1.67
N GLN A 171 -6.26 19.50 1.78
CA GLN A 171 -7.34 19.89 2.69
C GLN A 171 -6.91 19.80 4.16
N ALA A 172 -6.23 18.72 4.57
CA ALA A 172 -5.73 18.59 5.94
C ALA A 172 -4.63 19.61 6.25
N LYS A 173 -3.68 19.84 5.33
CA LYS A 173 -2.64 20.87 5.47
C LYS A 173 -3.20 22.28 5.62
N ARG A 174 -4.31 22.59 4.94
CA ARG A 174 -4.97 23.92 5.05
C ARG A 174 -5.42 24.23 6.48
N PHE A 175 -5.70 23.19 7.30
CA PHE A 175 -6.06 23.34 8.70
C PHE A 175 -4.88 23.16 9.67
N GLY A 176 -3.64 23.13 9.16
CA GLY A 176 -2.44 23.08 9.99
C GLY A 176 -2.01 21.68 10.40
N VAL A 177 -2.56 20.62 9.82
CA VAL A 177 -2.09 19.25 10.08
C VAL A 177 -0.63 19.11 9.65
N GLU A 178 0.22 18.72 10.58
CA GLU A 178 1.60 18.37 10.31
C GLU A 178 1.71 16.92 9.85
N MET A 179 2.60 16.66 8.87
CA MET A 179 2.74 15.33 8.28
C MET A 179 4.22 14.96 8.16
N LEU A 180 4.56 13.78 8.65
CA LEU A 180 5.85 13.13 8.43
C LEU A 180 5.67 12.03 7.40
N GLY A 181 6.42 12.10 6.32
CA GLY A 181 6.60 11.03 5.33
C GLY A 181 7.87 10.24 5.61
N ALA A 182 8.03 9.11 4.91
CA ALA A 182 9.20 8.25 5.02
C ALA A 182 9.59 7.88 6.47
N THR A 183 8.62 7.87 7.39
CA THR A 183 8.84 7.70 8.83
C THR A 183 8.14 6.45 9.34
N ASN A 184 8.91 5.43 9.70
CA ASN A 184 8.40 4.19 10.26
C ASN A 184 8.27 4.27 11.79
N ILE A 185 7.21 3.69 12.33
CA ILE A 185 7.03 3.53 13.77
C ILE A 185 7.70 2.22 14.21
N ALA A 186 8.59 2.33 15.19
CA ALA A 186 9.26 1.20 15.83
C ALA A 186 8.43 0.64 16.98
N ALA A 187 7.82 1.53 17.80
CA ALA A 187 7.02 1.16 18.95
C ALA A 187 6.01 2.24 19.29
N ILE A 188 4.98 1.86 20.03
CA ILE A 188 4.08 2.78 20.74
C ILE A 188 4.19 2.52 22.25
N GLY A 189 3.91 3.53 23.06
CA GLY A 189 4.06 3.45 24.50
C GLY A 189 2.99 4.24 25.26
N ILE A 190 3.06 4.11 26.59
CA ILE A 190 2.20 4.83 27.54
C ILE A 190 3.12 5.47 28.60
N GLU A 191 3.00 6.79 28.75
CA GLU A 191 3.70 7.56 29.77
C GLU A 191 2.70 8.39 30.58
N GLY A 192 2.21 7.83 31.70
CA GLY A 192 1.16 8.44 32.49
C GLY A 192 -0.12 8.63 31.68
N GLU A 193 -0.55 9.87 31.52
CA GLU A 193 -1.75 10.23 30.73
C GLU A 193 -1.49 10.32 29.25
N TYR A 194 -0.22 10.25 28.81
CA TYR A 194 0.16 10.42 27.42
C TYR A 194 0.39 9.08 26.71
N ARG A 195 0.23 9.12 25.42
CA ARG A 195 0.53 8.03 24.47
C ARG A 195 1.73 8.45 23.66
N THR A 196 2.69 7.57 23.51
CA THR A 196 3.93 7.88 22.83
C THR A 196 4.12 7.04 21.59
N ILE A 197 4.81 7.58 20.60
CA ILE A 197 5.33 6.84 19.46
C ILE A 197 6.86 7.02 19.40
N ARG A 198 7.57 5.95 19.08
CA ARG A 198 8.99 6.00 18.76
C ARG A 198 9.21 5.57 17.33
N THR A 199 9.92 6.40 16.57
CA THR A 199 10.26 6.12 15.17
C THR A 199 11.47 5.20 15.06
N THR A 200 11.68 4.61 13.88
CA THR A 200 12.89 3.82 13.62
C THR A 200 14.17 4.66 13.55
N SER A 201 14.05 5.98 13.38
CA SER A 201 15.17 6.93 13.50
C SER A 201 15.52 7.29 14.94
N GLY A 202 14.69 6.88 15.92
CA GLY A 202 14.88 7.16 17.33
C GLY A 202 14.22 8.43 17.82
N ASP A 203 13.50 9.17 16.98
CA ASP A 203 12.69 10.32 17.41
C ASP A 203 11.46 9.84 18.19
N GLU A 204 11.10 10.57 19.25
CA GLU A 204 9.94 10.28 20.09
C GLU A 204 8.97 11.45 20.08
N TYR A 205 7.67 11.12 20.02
CA TYR A 205 6.58 12.10 20.06
C TYR A 205 5.49 11.60 20.99
N SER A 206 4.89 12.52 21.72
CA SER A 206 3.83 12.23 22.70
C SER A 206 2.52 12.91 22.30
N ALA A 207 1.39 12.31 22.69
CA ALA A 207 0.07 12.89 22.50
C ALA A 207 -0.89 12.46 23.61
N HIS A 208 -2.01 13.16 23.76
CA HIS A 208 -3.11 12.67 24.58
C HIS A 208 -3.75 11.41 23.96
N VAL A 209 -3.84 11.36 22.63
CA VAL A 209 -4.50 10.28 21.90
C VAL A 209 -3.68 9.81 20.72
N LEU A 210 -3.65 8.48 20.47
CA LEU A 210 -3.20 7.88 19.24
C LEU A 210 -4.38 7.34 18.43
N LEU A 211 -4.39 7.59 17.13
CA LEU A 211 -5.25 6.91 16.16
C LEU A 211 -4.40 6.01 15.28
N LEU A 212 -4.62 4.70 15.38
CA LEU A 212 -3.95 3.68 14.55
C LEU A 212 -4.72 3.51 13.25
N ALA A 213 -4.16 3.97 12.13
CA ALA A 213 -4.77 3.98 10.81
C ALA A 213 -3.83 3.44 9.72
N THR A 214 -2.98 2.47 10.10
CA THR A 214 -1.89 1.92 9.26
C THR A 214 -2.36 1.05 8.10
N GLY A 215 -3.66 0.72 8.03
CA GLY A 215 -4.25 -0.06 6.96
C GLY A 215 -3.82 -1.53 6.94
N SER A 216 -4.06 -2.17 5.80
CA SER A 216 -3.67 -3.57 5.55
C SER A 216 -3.15 -3.71 4.13
N ASN A 217 -2.38 -4.76 3.86
CA ASN A 217 -1.90 -5.10 2.53
C ASN A 217 -2.58 -6.38 2.04
N TYR A 218 -2.91 -6.43 0.75
CA TYR A 218 -3.31 -7.69 0.13
C TYR A 218 -2.12 -8.64 0.06
N ARG A 219 -2.36 -9.91 0.39
CA ARG A 219 -1.37 -10.96 0.16
C ARG A 219 -1.17 -11.15 -1.33
N ARG A 220 0.09 -11.18 -1.73
CA ARG A 220 0.48 -11.39 -3.11
C ARG A 220 0.72 -12.87 -3.38
N LEU A 221 0.64 -13.26 -4.66
CA LEU A 221 0.96 -14.62 -5.10
C LEU A 221 2.45 -14.95 -4.91
N GLY A 222 3.31 -13.93 -4.91
CA GLY A 222 4.76 -14.07 -4.79
C GLY A 222 5.45 -14.39 -6.11
N LEU A 223 4.79 -14.15 -7.24
CA LEU A 223 5.38 -14.30 -8.57
C LEU A 223 6.27 -13.10 -8.90
N SER A 224 7.41 -13.35 -9.55
CA SER A 224 8.43 -12.32 -9.81
C SER A 224 7.92 -11.16 -10.67
N ASN A 225 6.96 -11.41 -11.55
CA ASN A 225 6.36 -10.43 -12.46
C ASN A 225 4.93 -10.02 -12.07
N GLU A 226 4.46 -10.38 -10.87
CA GLU A 226 3.11 -10.00 -10.40
C GLU A 226 2.93 -8.47 -10.35
N GLY A 227 4.01 -7.76 -10.00
CA GLY A 227 4.02 -6.29 -9.94
C GLY A 227 3.74 -5.63 -11.29
N ASP A 228 4.20 -6.23 -12.39
CA ASP A 228 4.05 -5.67 -13.74
C ASP A 228 2.58 -5.68 -14.21
N TYR A 229 1.78 -6.61 -13.68
CA TYR A 229 0.36 -6.75 -14.01
C TYR A 229 -0.58 -6.21 -12.94
N THR A 230 -0.07 -5.71 -11.81
CA THR A 230 -0.93 -5.12 -10.76
C THR A 230 -1.62 -3.87 -11.31
N GLY A 231 -2.97 -3.87 -11.34
CA GLY A 231 -3.79 -2.85 -12.01
C GLY A 231 -3.93 -3.06 -13.54
N ALA A 232 -3.09 -3.88 -14.14
CA ALA A 232 -3.09 -4.19 -15.57
C ALA A 232 -3.50 -5.65 -15.85
N GLY A 233 -4.42 -6.19 -15.04
CA GLY A 233 -4.96 -7.55 -15.14
C GLY A 233 -4.82 -8.37 -13.87
N VAL A 234 -3.96 -8.01 -12.91
CA VAL A 234 -3.95 -8.58 -11.55
C VAL A 234 -4.60 -7.59 -10.60
N HIS A 235 -5.68 -8.01 -9.95
CA HIS A 235 -6.57 -7.17 -9.16
C HIS A 235 -6.85 -7.78 -7.78
N TYR A 236 -7.23 -6.92 -6.83
CA TYR A 236 -7.51 -7.30 -5.43
C TYR A 236 -8.88 -6.81 -4.95
N CYS A 237 -9.65 -6.12 -5.81
CA CYS A 237 -10.95 -5.55 -5.49
C CYS A 237 -11.95 -5.81 -6.63
N ALA A 238 -12.93 -6.68 -6.42
CA ALA A 238 -13.96 -6.96 -7.43
C ALA A 238 -14.87 -5.76 -7.69
N THR A 239 -15.20 -5.02 -6.63
CA THR A 239 -16.07 -3.83 -6.74
C THR A 239 -15.39 -2.72 -7.52
N CYS A 240 -14.06 -2.59 -7.41
CA CYS A 240 -13.29 -1.54 -8.06
C CYS A 240 -13.05 -1.89 -9.55
N ASP A 241 -12.62 -3.12 -9.81
CA ASP A 241 -12.01 -3.50 -11.09
C ASP A 241 -12.90 -4.41 -11.95
N GLY A 242 -13.89 -5.08 -11.34
CA GLY A 242 -14.82 -5.98 -12.04
C GLY A 242 -15.51 -5.34 -13.25
N PRO A 243 -16.02 -4.09 -13.16
CA PRO A 243 -16.67 -3.40 -14.28
C PRO A 243 -15.86 -3.31 -15.56
N PHE A 244 -14.50 -3.24 -15.47
CA PHE A 244 -13.60 -3.16 -16.64
C PHE A 244 -13.58 -4.44 -17.47
N TYR A 245 -14.05 -5.56 -16.92
CA TYR A 245 -14.04 -6.88 -17.57
C TYR A 245 -15.41 -7.35 -18.00
N LYS A 246 -16.33 -6.40 -18.28
CA LYS A 246 -17.69 -6.71 -18.74
C LYS A 246 -17.67 -7.61 -19.96
N GLY A 247 -18.44 -8.71 -19.90
CA GLY A 247 -18.54 -9.67 -20.99
C GLY A 247 -17.30 -10.53 -21.20
N LYS A 248 -16.39 -10.59 -20.23
CA LYS A 248 -15.17 -11.42 -20.31
C LYS A 248 -15.26 -12.63 -19.35
N GLN A 249 -14.35 -13.58 -19.55
CA GLN A 249 -14.06 -14.62 -18.56
C GLN A 249 -12.86 -14.18 -17.73
N VAL A 250 -12.93 -14.35 -16.41
CA VAL A 250 -11.86 -13.99 -15.50
C VAL A 250 -11.53 -15.13 -14.55
N ALA A 251 -10.30 -15.13 -14.03
CA ALA A 251 -9.89 -16.04 -13.00
C ALA A 251 -9.94 -15.37 -11.62
N VAL A 252 -10.23 -16.16 -10.59
CA VAL A 252 -10.13 -15.78 -9.18
C VAL A 252 -9.24 -16.79 -8.48
N VAL A 253 -8.31 -16.34 -7.65
CA VAL A 253 -7.51 -17.22 -6.81
C VAL A 253 -7.88 -17.05 -5.35
N GLY A 254 -8.21 -18.16 -4.69
CA GLY A 254 -8.58 -18.22 -3.28
C GLY A 254 -9.67 -19.27 -3.00
N GLY A 255 -9.79 -19.69 -1.74
CA GLY A 255 -10.76 -20.72 -1.33
C GLY A 255 -11.58 -20.34 -0.10
N GLY A 256 -11.43 -19.15 0.45
CA GLY A 256 -12.15 -18.63 1.61
C GLY A 256 -13.40 -17.83 1.24
N ASN A 257 -14.06 -17.26 2.27
CA ASN A 257 -15.28 -16.46 2.10
C ASN A 257 -15.09 -15.32 1.10
N SER A 258 -14.03 -14.53 1.21
CA SER A 258 -13.77 -13.43 0.28
C SER A 258 -13.70 -13.90 -1.17
N ALA A 259 -12.96 -14.98 -1.45
CA ALA A 259 -12.85 -15.50 -2.82
C ALA A 259 -14.20 -15.95 -3.38
N THR A 260 -15.02 -16.65 -2.58
CA THR A 260 -16.33 -17.14 -3.03
C THR A 260 -17.36 -16.02 -3.19
N GLU A 261 -17.44 -15.10 -2.25
CA GLU A 261 -18.40 -13.97 -2.27
C GLU A 261 -18.05 -12.97 -3.38
N GLU A 262 -16.78 -12.61 -3.53
CA GLU A 262 -16.32 -11.71 -4.58
C GLU A 262 -16.42 -12.36 -5.98
N SER A 263 -16.25 -13.67 -6.09
CA SER A 263 -16.52 -14.40 -7.35
C SER A 263 -17.99 -14.34 -7.75
N ILE A 264 -18.91 -14.48 -6.80
CA ILE A 264 -20.34 -14.32 -7.03
C ILE A 264 -20.66 -12.88 -7.44
N PHE A 265 -20.04 -11.91 -6.80
CA PHE A 265 -20.22 -10.50 -7.11
C PHE A 265 -19.71 -10.14 -8.51
N LEU A 266 -18.54 -10.66 -8.92
CA LEU A 266 -17.96 -10.46 -10.26
C LEU A 266 -18.91 -10.85 -11.39
N LEU A 267 -19.74 -11.90 -11.21
CA LEU A 267 -20.74 -12.32 -12.21
C LEU A 267 -21.82 -11.29 -12.53
N ARG A 268 -21.86 -10.15 -11.84
CA ARG A 268 -22.69 -8.99 -12.23
C ARG A 268 -22.11 -8.27 -13.46
N PHE A 269 -20.84 -8.46 -13.72
CA PHE A 269 -20.10 -7.76 -14.77
C PHE A 269 -19.56 -8.72 -15.84
N VAL A 270 -19.01 -9.86 -15.40
CA VAL A 270 -18.32 -10.81 -16.28
C VAL A 270 -19.22 -11.98 -16.67
N ASP A 271 -18.92 -12.63 -17.78
CA ASP A 271 -19.73 -13.75 -18.28
C ASP A 271 -19.45 -15.04 -17.50
N LYS A 272 -18.18 -15.23 -17.10
CA LYS A 272 -17.76 -16.44 -16.39
C LYS A 272 -16.62 -16.17 -15.44
N VAL A 273 -16.63 -16.86 -14.30
CA VAL A 273 -15.56 -16.86 -13.30
C VAL A 273 -15.00 -18.26 -13.14
N THR A 274 -13.68 -18.40 -13.20
CA THR A 274 -12.97 -19.64 -12.86
C THR A 274 -12.24 -19.43 -11.52
N ILE A 275 -12.64 -20.19 -10.48
CA ILE A 275 -12.01 -20.12 -9.16
C ILE A 275 -10.89 -21.17 -9.07
N LEU A 276 -9.69 -20.72 -8.75
CA LEU A 276 -8.50 -21.55 -8.51
C LEU A 276 -8.30 -21.69 -7.00
N VAL A 277 -8.47 -22.89 -6.49
CA VAL A 277 -8.36 -23.21 -5.06
C VAL A 277 -7.14 -24.08 -4.83
N ARG A 278 -6.21 -23.60 -4.01
CA ARG A 278 -4.94 -24.31 -3.73
C ARG A 278 -5.14 -25.66 -3.02
N GLY A 279 -6.18 -25.78 -2.21
CA GLY A 279 -6.52 -27.01 -1.51
C GLY A 279 -7.52 -27.88 -2.28
N ASP A 280 -7.88 -29.02 -1.68
CA ASP A 280 -8.85 -29.98 -2.18
C ASP A 280 -10.31 -29.57 -1.97
N ARG A 281 -10.55 -28.47 -1.24
CA ARG A 281 -11.88 -27.96 -0.90
C ARG A 281 -11.86 -26.48 -0.57
N PHE A 282 -13.04 -25.87 -0.56
CA PHE A 282 -13.25 -24.54 -0.01
C PHE A 282 -13.12 -24.50 1.51
N THR A 283 -12.66 -23.37 2.05
CA THR A 283 -12.68 -23.03 3.47
C THR A 283 -13.74 -21.97 3.79
N ALA A 284 -14.60 -21.66 2.82
CA ALA A 284 -15.70 -20.70 2.93
C ALA A 284 -16.90 -21.28 3.71
N SER A 285 -17.87 -20.41 4.02
CA SER A 285 -19.13 -20.81 4.64
C SER A 285 -19.93 -21.74 3.71
N LYS A 286 -20.69 -22.66 4.30
CA LYS A 286 -21.55 -23.58 3.53
C LYS A 286 -22.50 -22.84 2.58
N LEU A 287 -23.09 -21.73 3.04
CA LEU A 287 -23.99 -20.93 2.23
C LEU A 287 -23.31 -20.37 0.97
N ALA A 288 -22.08 -19.89 1.09
CA ALA A 288 -21.28 -19.39 -0.05
C ALA A 288 -20.96 -20.52 -1.03
N ILE A 289 -20.52 -21.67 -0.50
CA ILE A 289 -20.22 -22.88 -1.29
C ILE A 289 -21.45 -23.36 -2.06
N ASP A 290 -22.62 -23.44 -1.42
CA ASP A 290 -23.86 -23.88 -2.06
C ASP A 290 -24.29 -22.92 -3.21
N LYS A 291 -24.01 -21.61 -3.07
CA LYS A 291 -24.24 -20.63 -4.15
C LYS A 291 -23.28 -20.84 -5.31
N VAL A 292 -21.99 -21.03 -5.03
CA VAL A 292 -20.96 -21.32 -6.05
C VAL A 292 -21.35 -22.58 -6.83
N ASN A 293 -21.71 -23.66 -6.15
CA ASN A 293 -22.09 -24.93 -6.79
C ASN A 293 -23.25 -24.76 -7.76
N ARG A 294 -24.30 -24.01 -7.39
CA ARG A 294 -25.41 -23.67 -8.30
C ARG A 294 -24.92 -22.94 -9.55
N LEU A 295 -24.03 -21.95 -9.38
CA LEU A 295 -23.49 -21.19 -10.50
C LEU A 295 -22.56 -22.02 -11.40
N VAL A 296 -21.95 -23.07 -10.85
CA VAL A 296 -21.21 -24.08 -11.63
C VAL A 296 -22.18 -24.93 -12.46
N GLU A 297 -23.30 -25.39 -11.88
CA GLU A 297 -24.35 -26.13 -12.60
C GLU A 297 -24.98 -25.28 -13.72
N GLU A 298 -25.12 -23.96 -13.51
CA GLU A 298 -25.57 -22.99 -14.51
C GLU A 298 -24.52 -22.68 -15.60
N GLY A 299 -23.29 -23.20 -15.48
CA GLY A 299 -22.20 -22.96 -16.41
C GLY A 299 -21.53 -21.59 -16.32
N ARG A 300 -21.94 -20.75 -15.35
CA ARG A 300 -21.42 -19.40 -15.13
C ARG A 300 -20.14 -19.37 -14.29
N MET A 301 -19.89 -20.44 -13.56
CA MET A 301 -18.65 -20.63 -12.79
C MET A 301 -17.95 -21.93 -13.15
N ALA A 302 -16.64 -21.96 -12.91
CA ALA A 302 -15.85 -23.19 -12.85
C ALA A 302 -15.00 -23.16 -11.58
N VAL A 303 -14.73 -24.32 -11.00
CA VAL A 303 -13.86 -24.44 -9.83
C VAL A 303 -12.78 -25.47 -10.14
N ARG A 304 -11.53 -25.13 -9.82
CA ARG A 304 -10.39 -26.04 -9.90
C ARG A 304 -9.76 -26.12 -8.52
N PHE A 305 -9.91 -27.25 -7.90
CA PHE A 305 -9.20 -27.59 -6.68
C PHE A 305 -7.76 -28.01 -6.98
N ASN A 306 -6.93 -28.06 -5.97
CA ASN A 306 -5.52 -28.41 -6.04
C ASN A 306 -4.75 -27.61 -7.11
N SER A 307 -5.17 -26.36 -7.34
CA SER A 307 -4.66 -25.51 -8.41
C SER A 307 -4.03 -24.24 -7.87
N GLU A 308 -2.86 -23.90 -8.40
CA GLU A 308 -2.17 -22.65 -8.05
C GLU A 308 -1.73 -21.91 -9.32
N VAL A 309 -1.58 -20.59 -9.21
CA VAL A 309 -1.01 -19.78 -10.29
C VAL A 309 0.51 -19.92 -10.24
N ALA A 310 1.09 -20.46 -11.29
CA ALA A 310 2.54 -20.67 -11.44
C ALA A 310 3.22 -19.58 -12.28
N GLY A 311 2.46 -18.82 -13.07
CA GLY A 311 3.02 -17.75 -13.89
C GLY A 311 1.95 -16.85 -14.51
N LEU A 312 2.38 -15.65 -14.89
CA LEU A 312 1.58 -14.63 -15.56
C LEU A 312 2.24 -14.28 -16.87
N GLN A 313 1.45 -14.12 -17.93
CA GLN A 313 1.95 -13.85 -19.29
C GLN A 313 1.10 -12.77 -19.96
N GLY A 314 1.76 -11.88 -20.71
CA GLY A 314 1.15 -10.81 -21.47
C GLY A 314 2.19 -9.78 -21.87
N SER A 315 1.79 -8.75 -22.62
CA SER A 315 2.68 -7.66 -23.03
C SER A 315 2.53 -6.44 -22.11
N LYS A 316 1.50 -5.64 -22.31
CA LYS A 316 1.17 -4.47 -21.47
C LYS A 316 0.14 -4.81 -20.40
N HIS A 317 -0.69 -5.83 -20.64
CA HIS A 317 -1.74 -6.31 -19.77
C HIS A 317 -1.63 -7.82 -19.64
N LEU A 318 -2.24 -8.37 -18.58
CA LEU A 318 -2.37 -9.81 -18.44
C LEU A 318 -3.20 -10.37 -19.59
N GLU A 319 -2.71 -11.43 -20.23
CA GLU A 319 -3.38 -12.13 -21.30
C GLU A 319 -3.63 -13.59 -20.94
N ARG A 320 -2.68 -14.21 -20.25
CA ARG A 320 -2.70 -15.64 -19.93
C ARG A 320 -2.16 -15.91 -18.54
N ILE A 321 -2.65 -16.99 -17.96
CA ILE A 321 -2.24 -17.50 -16.65
C ILE A 321 -1.69 -18.90 -16.83
N VAL A 322 -0.55 -19.18 -16.23
CA VAL A 322 -0.02 -20.55 -16.09
C VAL A 322 -0.58 -21.13 -14.78
N ILE A 323 -1.36 -22.17 -14.91
CA ILE A 323 -2.01 -22.87 -13.79
C ILE A 323 -1.31 -24.21 -13.58
N ARG A 324 -0.82 -24.45 -12.37
CA ARG A 324 -0.23 -25.73 -11.98
C ARG A 324 -1.24 -26.54 -11.17
N ASP A 325 -1.47 -27.77 -11.59
CA ASP A 325 -2.12 -28.80 -10.77
C ASP A 325 -1.12 -29.28 -9.72
N ARG A 326 -1.47 -29.18 -8.44
CA ARG A 326 -0.57 -29.50 -7.32
C ARG A 326 -0.44 -31.01 -7.03
N GLU A 327 -1.36 -31.82 -7.53
CA GLU A 327 -1.30 -33.27 -7.37
C GLU A 327 -0.39 -33.90 -8.42
N THR A 328 -0.55 -33.46 -9.68
CA THR A 328 0.17 -34.02 -10.82
C THR A 328 1.45 -33.27 -11.17
N GLY A 329 1.56 -32.00 -10.72
CA GLY A 329 2.62 -31.07 -11.15
C GLY A 329 2.44 -30.54 -12.58
N THR A 330 1.36 -30.91 -13.26
CA THR A 330 1.11 -30.51 -14.65
C THR A 330 0.78 -29.03 -14.74
N GLU A 331 1.38 -28.31 -15.67
CA GLU A 331 1.08 -26.91 -15.96
C GLU A 331 0.25 -26.78 -17.23
N THR A 332 -0.77 -25.93 -17.17
CA THR A 332 -1.58 -25.50 -18.33
C THR A 332 -1.57 -24.00 -18.45
N THR A 333 -1.51 -23.49 -19.67
CA THR A 333 -1.59 -22.04 -19.92
C THR A 333 -2.96 -21.74 -20.52
N GLU A 334 -3.67 -20.79 -19.93
CA GLU A 334 -5.03 -20.43 -20.32
C GLU A 334 -5.22 -18.92 -20.46
N ASP A 335 -6.11 -18.52 -21.37
CA ASP A 335 -6.41 -17.13 -21.66
C ASP A 335 -7.33 -16.55 -20.58
N PHE A 336 -6.80 -15.63 -19.79
CA PHE A 336 -7.53 -14.84 -18.81
C PHE A 336 -7.02 -13.40 -18.84
N PRO A 337 -7.86 -12.43 -19.24
CA PRO A 337 -7.49 -11.02 -19.25
C PRO A 337 -7.43 -10.43 -17.82
N ALA A 338 -7.97 -11.13 -16.82
CA ALA A 338 -7.90 -10.72 -15.43
C ALA A 338 -7.79 -11.90 -14.45
N LEU A 339 -7.02 -11.66 -13.40
CA LEU A 339 -6.87 -12.49 -12.21
C LEU A 339 -7.19 -11.67 -10.97
N PHE A 340 -8.23 -12.06 -10.24
CA PHE A 340 -8.55 -11.46 -8.94
C PHE A 340 -7.99 -12.30 -7.81
N VAL A 341 -7.22 -11.69 -6.91
CA VAL A 341 -6.43 -12.40 -5.88
C VAL A 341 -7.05 -12.20 -4.50
N TYR A 342 -7.66 -13.27 -3.94
CA TYR A 342 -8.31 -13.26 -2.62
C TYR A 342 -7.71 -14.34 -1.72
N ILE A 343 -6.41 -14.23 -1.45
CA ILE A 343 -5.67 -15.18 -0.59
C ILE A 343 -5.37 -14.65 0.80
N GLY A 344 -6.05 -13.55 1.17
CA GLY A 344 -6.00 -12.93 2.49
C GLY A 344 -5.44 -11.52 2.48
N LEU A 345 -5.48 -10.91 3.66
CA LEU A 345 -4.95 -9.58 3.96
C LEU A 345 -3.98 -9.69 5.13
N ASP A 346 -2.94 -8.90 5.10
CA ASP A 346 -2.01 -8.72 6.20
C ASP A 346 -2.17 -7.31 6.79
N PRO A 347 -2.74 -7.17 8.01
CA PRO A 347 -2.84 -5.86 8.65
C PRO A 347 -1.44 -5.33 9.01
N ASN A 348 -1.26 -4.03 8.87
CA ASN A 348 0.00 -3.36 9.21
C ASN A 348 0.10 -3.13 10.72
N THR A 349 0.18 -4.21 11.50
CA THR A 349 0.20 -4.23 12.98
C THR A 349 1.48 -4.81 13.57
N ALA A 350 2.53 -5.00 12.77
CA ALA A 350 3.77 -5.63 13.23
C ALA A 350 4.41 -4.89 14.42
N TYR A 351 4.30 -3.56 14.46
CA TYR A 351 4.80 -2.71 15.56
C TYR A 351 4.00 -2.85 16.88
N LEU A 352 2.84 -3.52 16.86
CA LEU A 352 2.00 -3.79 18.05
C LEU A 352 2.25 -5.18 18.66
N ARG A 353 3.15 -5.98 18.11
CA ARG A 353 3.41 -7.35 18.60
C ARG A 353 4.24 -7.37 19.90
N ALA A 354 5.02 -6.32 20.15
CA ALA A 354 5.66 -6.13 21.43
C ALA A 354 4.68 -5.48 22.43
N PRO A 355 4.81 -5.75 23.74
CA PRO A 355 4.11 -4.97 24.76
C PRO A 355 4.38 -3.47 24.57
N LEU A 356 3.38 -2.64 24.93
CA LEU A 356 3.55 -1.19 24.92
C LEU A 356 4.73 -0.82 25.79
N GLU A 357 5.55 0.10 25.34
CA GLU A 357 6.64 0.64 26.16
C GLU A 357 6.02 1.42 27.34
N ALA A 358 6.11 0.87 28.54
CA ALA A 358 5.66 1.52 29.77
C ALA A 358 6.86 2.09 30.53
N ASN A 359 6.75 3.32 31.01
CA ASN A 359 7.74 3.84 31.93
C ASN A 359 7.61 3.10 33.27
N GLN A 360 8.67 2.52 33.81
CA GLN A 360 8.72 1.65 35.00
C GLN A 360 8.25 2.30 36.30
N GLN A 361 7.69 3.53 36.26
CA GLN A 361 7.22 4.29 37.42
C GLN A 361 5.71 4.30 37.64
N ALA A 362 4.91 3.74 36.73
CA ALA A 362 3.46 3.65 36.92
C ALA A 362 3.13 2.40 37.75
N GLY A 363 2.47 2.62 38.88
CA GLY A 363 2.05 1.58 39.84
C GLY A 363 1.23 0.48 39.18
N GLN A 364 1.29 -0.71 39.78
CA GLN A 364 0.70 -2.00 39.36
C GLN A 364 -0.85 -1.98 39.34
N ASP A 365 -1.46 -1.28 38.39
CA ASP A 365 -2.79 -1.64 37.94
C ASP A 365 -2.63 -2.44 36.62
N GLN A 366 -3.04 -3.70 36.67
CA GLN A 366 -2.94 -4.67 35.56
C GLN A 366 -3.88 -4.28 34.41
N GLN A 367 -3.62 -3.16 33.77
CA GLN A 367 -4.19 -2.84 32.46
C GLN A 367 -3.38 -3.56 31.39
N SER A 368 -4.05 -4.17 30.43
CA SER A 368 -3.42 -4.92 29.35
C SER A 368 -2.33 -4.07 28.66
N ASP A 369 -1.08 -4.52 28.72
CA ASP A 369 0.06 -3.83 28.11
C ASP A 369 0.13 -4.04 26.58
N THR A 370 -0.92 -4.57 25.95
CA THR A 370 -0.96 -4.84 24.51
C THR A 370 -2.30 -4.46 23.89
N VAL A 371 -2.26 -3.88 22.72
CA VAL A 371 -3.46 -3.65 21.90
C VAL A 371 -4.01 -5.00 21.45
N MET A 372 -5.31 -5.23 21.69
CA MET A 372 -5.96 -6.48 21.35
C MET A 372 -6.06 -6.66 19.84
N LEU A 373 -5.54 -7.78 19.33
CA LEU A 373 -5.60 -8.19 17.94
C LEU A 373 -6.46 -9.43 17.76
N THR A 374 -7.12 -9.56 16.60
CA THR A 374 -7.75 -10.83 16.19
C THR A 374 -6.70 -11.89 15.84
N ALA A 375 -7.14 -13.12 15.62
CA ALA A 375 -6.26 -14.21 15.20
C ALA A 375 -5.54 -13.90 13.86
N GLU A 376 -6.18 -13.11 12.99
CA GLU A 376 -5.62 -12.66 11.72
C GLU A 376 -4.70 -11.43 11.87
N GLY A 377 -4.59 -10.86 13.07
CA GLY A 377 -3.73 -9.72 13.40
C GLY A 377 -4.37 -8.34 13.22
N PHE A 378 -5.67 -8.24 12.94
CA PHE A 378 -6.39 -6.97 12.86
C PHE A 378 -6.67 -6.39 14.25
N ILE A 379 -6.69 -5.06 14.39
CA ILE A 379 -7.00 -4.40 15.65
C ILE A 379 -8.49 -4.60 16.00
N ALA A 380 -8.76 -5.13 17.18
CA ALA A 380 -10.10 -5.22 17.73
C ALA A 380 -10.52 -3.86 18.32
N THR A 381 -11.72 -3.40 17.97
CA THR A 381 -12.31 -2.17 18.52
C THR A 381 -13.77 -2.37 18.88
N ASP A 382 -14.27 -1.49 19.74
CA ASP A 382 -15.71 -1.34 19.97
C ASP A 382 -16.39 -0.57 18.81
N SER A 383 -17.69 -0.31 18.96
CA SER A 383 -18.47 0.46 17.97
C SER A 383 -18.09 1.96 17.91
N GLN A 384 -17.35 2.46 18.90
CA GLN A 384 -16.83 3.82 18.98
C GLN A 384 -15.38 3.91 18.49
N LEU A 385 -14.86 2.84 17.87
CA LEU A 385 -13.50 2.74 17.34
C LEU A 385 -12.40 2.79 18.44
N ARG A 386 -12.77 2.58 19.71
CA ARG A 386 -11.84 2.50 20.85
C ARG A 386 -11.21 1.12 20.88
N THR A 387 -9.92 1.06 21.13
CA THR A 387 -9.24 -0.20 21.47
C THR A 387 -9.45 -0.55 22.95
N ASN A 388 -8.87 -1.66 23.38
CA ASN A 388 -8.84 -2.00 24.80
C ASN A 388 -7.95 -1.07 25.66
N ILE A 389 -7.16 -0.21 25.04
CA ILE A 389 -6.26 0.73 25.71
C ILE A 389 -6.89 2.13 25.67
N PRO A 390 -7.19 2.77 26.81
CA PRO A 390 -7.69 4.14 26.84
C PRO A 390 -6.76 5.11 26.09
N GLY A 391 -7.31 6.05 25.34
CA GLY A 391 -6.55 7.00 24.53
C GLY A 391 -5.92 6.42 23.27
N ILE A 392 -6.18 5.12 22.95
CA ILE A 392 -5.78 4.53 21.67
C ILE A 392 -7.03 4.09 20.90
N PHE A 393 -7.18 4.63 19.69
CA PHE A 393 -8.25 4.36 18.75
C PHE A 393 -7.70 3.68 17.49
N ALA A 394 -8.58 3.02 16.72
CA ALA A 394 -8.19 2.49 15.42
C ALA A 394 -9.29 2.71 14.37
N ALA A 395 -8.89 3.02 13.12
CA ALA A 395 -9.83 3.25 12.03
C ALA A 395 -9.26 2.78 10.68
N GLY A 396 -10.14 2.48 9.74
CA GLY A 396 -9.81 2.00 8.41
C GLY A 396 -9.38 0.53 8.39
N ASP A 397 -8.65 0.16 7.36
CA ASP A 397 -8.41 -1.24 6.99
C ASP A 397 -7.54 -2.05 7.97
N VAL A 398 -6.91 -1.40 8.93
CA VAL A 398 -6.20 -2.06 10.04
C VAL A 398 -7.15 -2.71 11.04
N ARG A 399 -8.42 -2.29 11.06
CA ARG A 399 -9.44 -2.72 12.01
C ARG A 399 -10.15 -3.99 11.53
N ALA A 400 -10.50 -4.88 12.47
CA ALA A 400 -11.13 -6.17 12.22
C ALA A 400 -12.45 -6.08 11.44
N ALA A 401 -13.32 -5.12 11.74
CA ALA A 401 -14.66 -4.99 11.12
C ALA A 401 -14.71 -3.97 9.98
N SER A 402 -13.57 -3.51 9.46
CA SER A 402 -13.54 -2.59 8.33
C SER A 402 -14.00 -3.27 7.03
N THR A 403 -14.71 -2.55 6.16
CA THR A 403 -15.20 -3.05 4.87
C THR A 403 -14.17 -2.95 3.75
N LYS A 404 -12.98 -2.44 4.02
CA LYS A 404 -11.87 -2.31 3.05
C LYS A 404 -12.25 -1.46 1.82
N GLN A 405 -13.01 -0.38 2.05
CA GLN A 405 -13.42 0.58 1.03
C GLN A 405 -12.95 1.99 1.40
N VAL A 406 -12.59 2.81 0.39
CA VAL A 406 -12.12 4.19 0.61
C VAL A 406 -13.17 5.03 1.33
N ALA A 407 -14.44 4.96 0.90
CA ALA A 407 -15.54 5.71 1.52
C ALA A 407 -15.78 5.28 2.98
N SER A 408 -15.65 3.98 3.28
CA SER A 408 -15.74 3.47 4.65
C SER A 408 -14.59 3.97 5.51
N ALA A 409 -13.35 3.94 5.00
CA ALA A 409 -12.18 4.44 5.72
C ALA A 409 -12.30 5.94 6.04
N VAL A 410 -12.81 6.75 5.10
CA VAL A 410 -13.14 8.17 5.32
C VAL A 410 -14.20 8.33 6.40
N GLY A 411 -15.29 7.54 6.33
CA GLY A 411 -16.37 7.55 7.34
C GLY A 411 -15.87 7.15 8.72
N GLU A 412 -15.05 6.10 8.82
CA GLU A 412 -14.42 5.70 10.08
C GLU A 412 -13.47 6.77 10.63
N GLY A 413 -12.68 7.44 9.76
CA GLY A 413 -11.83 8.56 10.15
C GLY A 413 -12.61 9.72 10.76
N ALA A 414 -13.74 10.10 10.13
CA ALA A 414 -14.63 11.12 10.65
C ALA A 414 -15.26 10.70 11.99
N THR A 415 -15.72 9.45 12.11
CA THR A 415 -16.26 8.90 13.37
C THR A 415 -15.21 8.89 14.47
N ALA A 416 -13.99 8.42 14.17
CA ALA A 416 -12.88 8.40 15.12
C ALA A 416 -12.56 9.80 15.65
N ALA A 417 -12.55 10.81 14.77
CA ALA A 417 -12.33 12.20 15.19
C ALA A 417 -13.38 12.70 16.19
N LEU A 418 -14.65 12.36 15.98
CA LEU A 418 -15.72 12.75 16.91
C LEU A 418 -15.57 12.04 18.26
N MET A 419 -15.25 10.74 18.27
CA MET A 419 -15.03 9.97 19.49
C MET A 419 -13.77 10.42 20.25
N ILE A 420 -12.71 10.76 19.53
CA ILE A 420 -11.48 11.33 20.10
C ILE A 420 -11.77 12.68 20.77
N ARG A 421 -12.53 13.55 20.10
CA ARG A 421 -12.94 14.84 20.67
C ARG A 421 -13.73 14.66 21.97
N GLU A 422 -14.68 13.72 21.99
CA GLU A 422 -15.42 13.39 23.24
C GLU A 422 -14.46 12.92 24.33
N TYR A 423 -13.56 12.00 24.01
CA TYR A 423 -12.54 11.51 24.97
C TYR A 423 -11.67 12.65 25.51
N LEU A 424 -11.18 13.55 24.67
CA LEU A 424 -10.35 14.70 25.11
C LEU A 424 -11.14 15.66 26.01
N ASN A 425 -12.42 15.88 25.74
CA ASN A 425 -13.29 16.71 26.57
C ASN A 425 -13.61 16.08 27.95
N GLU A 426 -13.56 14.75 28.05
CA GLU A 426 -13.76 14.03 29.31
C GLU A 426 -12.51 14.07 30.21
N GLN A 427 -11.32 14.29 29.61
CA GLN A 427 -10.04 14.34 30.36
C GLN A 427 -9.65 15.76 30.79
N GLY A 428 -10.20 16.83 30.21
CA GLY A 428 -9.94 18.24 30.51
C GLY A 428 -11.08 18.86 31.29
#